data_f84e9596a764d6a1f3ba5aac090c313b
#
_entry.id   f84e9596a764d6a1f3ba5aac090c313b
#
_cell.length_a   1.000
_cell.length_b   1.000
_cell.length_c   1.000
_cell.angle_alpha   90.00
_cell.angle_beta   90.00
_cell.angle_gamma   90.00
#
_symmetry.space_group_name_H-M   'P 1'
#
loop_
_entity.id
_entity.type
_entity.pdbx_description
1 polymer ?
#
loop_
_entity_poly.entity_id
_entity_poly.type
_entity_poly.pdbx_seq_one_letter_code
_entity_poly.pdbx_strand_id
1 'polypeptide(L)'
;MNFLVALCIIIMNHFVIYDFDKTKNPNDWITVDDVVMGGVSSSGITINKNGNGVFSGHVSIENNGGFSSVRHQFKSTDISDYRCFIIRIKGDGKKYQFRV
;
A
#
# COMPACT_ATOMS: atom_id res chain seq x y z
N MET A 1 8.46 -44.73 18.49
CA MET A 1 8.20 -43.44 19.12
C MET A 1 7.51 -42.55 18.11
N ASN A 2 6.22 -42.40 18.28
CA ASN A 2 5.43 -41.58 17.38
C ASN A 2 5.59 -40.12 17.79
N PHE A 3 6.43 -39.40 17.08
CA PHE A 3 6.34 -37.97 17.12
C PHE A 3 5.02 -37.56 16.43
N LEU A 4 3.99 -37.35 17.23
CA LEU A 4 2.98 -36.43 16.85
C LEU A 4 3.69 -35.07 16.80
N VAL A 5 4.30 -34.76 15.68
CA VAL A 5 4.46 -33.38 15.31
C VAL A 5 3.05 -32.90 15.14
N ALA A 6 2.48 -32.35 16.21
CA ALA A 6 1.41 -31.42 16.06
C ALA A 6 2.02 -30.28 15.20
N LEU A 7 1.95 -30.47 13.90
CA LEU A 7 2.04 -29.39 12.98
C LEU A 7 0.88 -28.51 13.36
N CYS A 8 1.11 -27.59 14.29
CA CYS A 8 0.29 -26.40 14.38
C CYS A 8 0.46 -25.72 13.04
N ILE A 9 -0.28 -26.18 12.07
CA ILE A 9 -0.61 -25.37 10.93
C ILE A 9 -1.43 -24.25 11.53
N ILE A 10 -0.73 -23.19 11.92
CA ILE A 10 -1.37 -21.90 12.09
C ILE A 10 -1.83 -21.60 10.68
N ILE A 11 -3.04 -22.02 10.36
CA ILE A 11 -3.72 -21.55 9.15
C ILE A 11 -3.98 -20.08 9.45
N MET A 12 -3.00 -19.25 9.12
CA MET A 12 -3.21 -17.82 9.05
C MET A 12 -4.07 -17.62 7.81
N ASN A 13 -5.36 -17.41 8.01
CA ASN A 13 -6.23 -16.95 6.94
C ASN A 13 -5.75 -15.58 6.53
N HIS A 14 -5.19 -15.51 5.33
CA HIS A 14 -4.81 -14.25 4.70
C HIS A 14 -5.87 -13.86 3.68
N PHE A 15 -6.29 -12.63 3.74
CA PHE A 15 -7.01 -11.99 2.65
C PHE A 15 -6.07 -11.01 1.98
N VAL A 16 -5.70 -11.28 0.73
CA VAL A 16 -4.82 -10.39 -0.02
C VAL A 16 -5.64 -9.25 -0.60
N ILE A 17 -5.41 -8.04 -0.12
CA ILE A 17 -6.03 -6.83 -0.66
C ILE A 17 -5.39 -6.47 -1.99
N TYR A 18 -4.07 -6.43 -2.04
CA TYR A 18 -3.34 -6.15 -3.27
C TYR A 18 -1.92 -6.69 -3.17
N ASP A 19 -1.47 -7.35 -4.21
CA ASP A 19 -0.11 -7.87 -4.34
C ASP A 19 0.49 -7.37 -5.65
N PHE A 20 1.54 -6.56 -5.56
CA PHE A 20 2.23 -6.06 -6.74
C PHE A 20 3.02 -7.17 -7.41
N ASP A 21 2.95 -7.23 -8.72
CA ASP A 21 3.82 -8.04 -9.58
C ASP A 21 3.97 -7.36 -10.95
N LYS A 22 4.76 -7.96 -11.83
CA LYS A 22 5.05 -7.39 -13.15
C LYS A 22 3.82 -7.33 -14.07
N THR A 23 2.76 -8.07 -13.76
CA THR A 23 1.53 -8.13 -14.58
C THR A 23 0.50 -7.10 -14.14
N LYS A 24 0.68 -6.48 -12.98
CA LYS A 24 -0.28 -5.51 -12.44
C LYS A 24 -0.20 -4.18 -13.17
N ASN A 25 -1.32 -3.49 -13.18
CA ASN A 25 -1.42 -2.17 -13.79
C ASN A 25 -1.22 -1.09 -12.73
N PRO A 26 -0.26 -0.16 -12.89
CA PRO A 26 -0.10 0.94 -11.94
C PRO A 26 -1.38 1.78 -11.77
N ASN A 27 -2.25 1.81 -12.77
CA ASN A 27 -3.53 2.52 -12.71
C ASN A 27 -4.55 1.88 -11.77
N ASP A 28 -4.27 0.69 -11.20
CA ASP A 28 -5.05 0.14 -10.08
C ASP A 28 -4.94 1.00 -8.82
N TRP A 29 -3.98 1.92 -8.82
CA TRP A 29 -3.75 2.89 -7.75
C TRP A 29 -3.92 4.30 -8.28
N ILE A 30 -4.44 5.17 -7.45
CA ILE A 30 -4.69 6.57 -7.78
C ILE A 30 -3.84 7.45 -6.87
N THR A 31 -3.12 8.40 -7.45
CA THR A 31 -2.44 9.40 -6.66
C THR A 31 -3.36 10.60 -6.43
N VAL A 32 -3.37 11.09 -5.21
CA VAL A 32 -4.08 12.31 -4.82
C VAL A 32 -3.11 13.21 -4.08
N ASP A 33 -2.81 14.32 -4.71
CA ASP A 33 -1.87 15.31 -4.20
C ASP A 33 -2.62 16.55 -3.70
N ASP A 34 -1.90 17.44 -3.04
CA ASP A 34 -2.43 18.67 -2.50
C ASP A 34 -2.87 19.69 -3.57
N VAL A 35 -2.71 19.39 -4.83
CA VAL A 35 -3.24 20.19 -5.96
C VAL A 35 -4.74 20.41 -5.83
N VAL A 36 -5.47 19.44 -5.27
CA VAL A 36 -6.91 19.57 -4.97
C VAL A 36 -7.21 20.74 -4.02
N MET A 37 -6.21 21.20 -3.28
CA MET A 37 -6.28 22.33 -2.34
C MET A 37 -5.48 23.55 -2.84
N GLY A 38 -5.01 23.53 -4.09
CA GLY A 38 -4.18 24.58 -4.66
C GLY A 38 -2.68 24.42 -4.38
N GLY A 39 -2.25 23.32 -3.79
CA GLY A 39 -0.84 22.99 -3.60
C GLY A 39 -0.12 22.59 -4.88
N VAL A 40 1.18 22.39 -4.82
CA VAL A 40 2.04 22.09 -5.96
C VAL A 40 2.83 20.78 -5.80
N SER A 41 2.45 19.94 -4.86
CA SER A 41 3.04 18.60 -4.74
C SER A 41 2.65 17.72 -5.93
N SER A 42 3.52 16.80 -6.29
CA SER A 42 3.28 15.83 -7.36
C SER A 42 3.79 14.47 -6.96
N SER A 43 3.08 13.44 -7.38
CA SER A 43 3.47 12.05 -7.11
C SER A 43 3.01 11.11 -8.22
N GLY A 44 3.52 9.91 -8.18
CA GLY A 44 3.14 8.86 -9.10
C GLY A 44 3.43 7.49 -8.53
N ILE A 45 2.81 6.49 -9.11
CA ILE A 45 3.06 5.09 -8.81
C ILE A 45 3.47 4.36 -10.08
N THR A 46 4.51 3.57 -9.97
CA THR A 46 5.02 2.74 -11.05
C THR A 46 5.26 1.33 -10.54
N ILE A 47 5.47 0.40 -11.46
CA ILE A 47 5.89 -0.95 -11.13
C ILE A 47 7.31 -1.13 -11.69
N ASN A 48 8.25 -1.46 -10.82
CA ASN A 48 9.64 -1.63 -11.23
C ASN A 48 9.90 -2.99 -11.90
N LYS A 49 11.12 -3.20 -12.36
CA LYS A 49 11.52 -4.45 -13.04
C LYS A 49 11.40 -5.69 -12.17
N ASN A 50 11.39 -5.54 -10.85
CA ASN A 50 11.23 -6.64 -9.90
C ASN A 50 9.76 -6.92 -9.55
N GLY A 51 8.82 -6.17 -10.13
CA GLY A 51 7.40 -6.32 -9.87
C GLY A 51 6.91 -5.63 -8.60
N ASN A 52 7.70 -4.75 -8.02
CA ASN A 52 7.30 -3.98 -6.85
C ASN A 52 6.65 -2.66 -7.24
N GLY A 53 5.61 -2.26 -6.53
CA GLY A 53 5.05 -0.93 -6.65
C GLY A 53 5.99 0.11 -6.05
N VAL A 54 6.21 1.19 -6.77
CA VAL A 54 7.04 2.32 -6.34
C VAL A 54 6.20 3.56 -6.31
N PHE A 55 5.96 4.09 -5.13
CA PHE A 55 5.32 5.38 -4.92
C PHE A 55 6.40 6.44 -4.69
N SER A 56 6.45 7.44 -5.54
CA SER A 56 7.44 8.50 -5.47
C SER A 56 6.84 9.84 -5.85
N GLY A 57 7.47 10.90 -5.38
CA GLY A 57 6.99 12.23 -5.69
C GLY A 57 7.79 13.31 -4.99
N HIS A 58 7.33 14.53 -5.18
CA HIS A 58 7.85 15.72 -4.54
C HIS A 58 6.73 16.40 -3.75
N VAL A 59 6.90 16.49 -2.43
CA VAL A 59 5.96 17.17 -1.54
C VAL A 59 6.45 18.58 -1.29
N SER A 60 5.60 19.56 -1.61
CA SER A 60 5.87 20.98 -1.38
C SER A 60 4.85 21.56 -0.40
N ILE A 61 5.31 22.37 0.52
CA ILE A 61 4.44 23.10 1.47
C ILE A 61 3.91 24.41 0.91
N GLU A 62 4.28 24.76 -0.31
CA GLU A 62 3.78 25.96 -0.97
C GLU A 62 2.25 25.96 -1.08
N ASN A 63 1.65 27.14 -1.06
CA ASN A 63 0.20 27.34 -1.19
C ASN A 63 -0.64 26.57 -0.14
N ASN A 64 -0.11 26.43 1.08
CA ASN A 64 -0.72 25.63 2.15
C ASN A 64 -0.87 24.14 1.80
N GLY A 65 -0.08 23.66 0.83
CA GLY A 65 0.01 22.26 0.47
C GLY A 65 0.86 21.46 1.48
N GLY A 66 1.32 20.32 1.08
CA GLY A 66 2.26 19.52 1.84
C GLY A 66 1.88 18.06 1.98
N PHE A 67 1.07 17.52 1.04
CA PHE A 67 0.81 16.09 1.02
C PHE A 67 0.78 15.52 -0.38
N SER A 68 1.11 14.25 -0.44
CA SER A 68 0.85 13.36 -1.56
C SER A 68 0.36 12.03 -1.02
N SER A 69 -0.55 11.41 -1.71
CA SER A 69 -1.07 10.11 -1.31
C SER A 69 -1.26 9.20 -2.52
N VAL A 70 -1.18 7.91 -2.26
CA VAL A 70 -1.58 6.88 -3.22
C VAL A 70 -2.69 6.05 -2.59
N ARG A 71 -3.71 5.74 -3.37
CA ARG A 71 -4.92 5.08 -2.88
C ARG A 71 -5.28 3.93 -3.80
N HIS A 72 -5.67 2.83 -3.20
CA HIS A 72 -6.26 1.69 -3.87
C HIS A 72 -7.70 1.55 -3.43
N GLN A 73 -8.61 1.52 -4.38
CA GLN A 73 -10.01 1.29 -4.13
C GLN A 73 -10.38 -0.12 -4.55
N PHE A 74 -11.00 -0.86 -3.66
CA PHE A 74 -11.44 -2.22 -3.92
C PHE A 74 -12.87 -2.42 -3.43
N LYS A 75 -13.47 -3.53 -3.85
CA LYS A 75 -14.85 -3.86 -3.47
C LYS A 75 -14.99 -3.92 -1.95
N SER A 76 -16.08 -3.36 -1.44
CA SER A 76 -16.43 -3.49 -0.02
C SER A 76 -16.39 -4.95 0.41
N THR A 77 -15.62 -5.24 1.44
CA THR A 77 -15.35 -6.60 1.91
C THR A 77 -15.47 -6.64 3.42
N ASP A 78 -16.14 -7.66 3.94
CA ASP A 78 -16.18 -7.92 5.38
C ASP A 78 -14.83 -8.51 5.82
N ILE A 79 -14.12 -7.78 6.67
CA ILE A 79 -12.84 -8.18 7.24
C ILE A 79 -12.91 -8.44 8.74
N SER A 80 -14.11 -8.65 9.27
CA SER A 80 -14.33 -8.83 10.71
C SER A 80 -13.61 -10.05 11.31
N ASP A 81 -13.29 -11.05 10.49
CA ASP A 81 -12.54 -12.24 10.91
C ASP A 81 -11.02 -12.00 11.00
N TYR A 82 -10.55 -10.83 10.59
CA TYR A 82 -9.13 -10.49 10.57
C TYR A 82 -8.82 -9.49 11.68
N ARG A 83 -7.61 -9.58 12.24
CA ARG A 83 -7.22 -8.77 13.40
C ARG A 83 -6.21 -7.68 13.08
N CYS A 84 -5.54 -7.78 11.93
CA CYS A 84 -4.48 -6.83 11.60
C CYS A 84 -4.33 -6.69 10.09
N PHE A 85 -3.76 -5.56 9.70
CA PHE A 85 -3.26 -5.33 8.36
C PHE A 85 -1.78 -5.67 8.31
N ILE A 86 -1.36 -6.36 7.27
CA ILE A 86 0.05 -6.64 7.00
C ILE A 86 0.45 -5.88 5.75
N ILE A 87 1.45 -5.03 5.88
CA ILE A 87 1.99 -4.24 4.79
C ILE A 87 3.48 -4.58 4.66
N ARG A 88 3.90 -4.91 3.45
CA ARG A 88 5.31 -5.08 3.13
C ARG A 88 5.79 -3.85 2.39
N ILE A 89 6.67 -3.08 3.00
CA ILE A 89 7.17 -1.84 2.44
C ILE A 89 8.67 -1.72 2.61
N LYS A 90 9.29 -0.96 1.71
CA LYS A 90 10.65 -0.45 1.85
C LYS A 90 10.55 1.07 1.81
N GLY A 91 10.88 1.70 2.92
CA GLY A 91 10.82 3.15 3.05
C GLY A 91 12.15 3.84 2.76
N ASP A 92 12.11 5.15 2.67
CA ASP A 92 13.27 6.03 2.47
C ASP A 92 13.70 6.77 3.73
N GLY A 93 13.15 6.39 4.89
CA GLY A 93 13.44 7.03 6.18
C GLY A 93 12.53 8.21 6.50
N LYS A 94 11.63 8.59 5.61
CA LYS A 94 10.65 9.66 5.84
C LYS A 94 9.40 9.12 6.51
N LYS A 95 8.56 10.03 6.97
CA LYS A 95 7.30 9.67 7.64
C LYS A 95 6.20 9.45 6.62
N TYR A 96 5.48 8.36 6.82
CA TYR A 96 4.31 8.01 6.02
C TYR A 96 3.14 7.67 6.94
N GLN A 97 1.93 7.77 6.41
CA GLN A 97 0.73 7.33 7.10
C GLN A 97 0.06 6.24 6.27
N PHE A 98 -0.39 5.20 6.96
CA PHE A 98 -1.27 4.19 6.40
C PHE A 98 -2.68 4.44 6.92
N ARG A 99 -3.67 4.42 6.02
CA ARG A 99 -5.08 4.63 6.35
C ARG A 99 -5.95 3.60 5.62
N VAL A 100 -6.99 3.18 6.30
CA VAL A 100 -8.05 2.32 5.78
C VAL A 100 -9.39 3.00 5.97
#